data_f7304683c1f59dfb57ec9303e71960b4
#
_entry.id   f7304683c1f59dfb57ec9303e71960b4
#
_cell.length_a   1.000
_cell.length_b   1.000
_cell.length_c   1.000
_cell.angle_alpha   90.00
_cell.angle_beta   90.00
_cell.angle_gamma   90.00
#
_symmetry.space_group_name_H-M   'P 1'
#
loop_
_entity.id
_entity.type
_entity.pdbx_description
1 polymer ?
#
loop_
_entity_poly.entity_id
_entity_poly.type
_entity_poly.pdbx_seq_one_letter_code
_entity_poly.pdbx_strand_id
1 'polypeptide(L)'
;MTNLTHLTKEELFSELAKLGEPSFRAKQIWNWIYAHGVKSFDEMTNIKKELRTTLAQNFSLERPQISKDFISLDGTRKFLVKFPDGREVEAVFIPEETRGTLCISSQVGCTLACKFCHTGTQTLVRNLEFHEIVAQILLAKDLINDWDQGNRKLTNIVFMGMGEPFFNYENVAKAVKILNDEDGVGLSARRITISTSGLVPEILRSSTELKTNLAISLHATNDELRTDIMAINKKYPLKDLLAACKTYNRENPNQKITFEYVMLNEVNDHEKHAKELIDLINKFNLNVKINLIPFNPWDGCGYGRSGNNRIENFQKILKNAGLISPIRKTRGDDVMAACGQLKSLSQRPKRTN
;
A
#
# COMPACT_ATOMS: atom_id res chain seq x y z
N MET A 1 -18.12 -1.54 -23.81
CA MET A 1 -18.06 -2.89 -23.19
C MET A 1 -17.62 -2.73 -21.75
N THR A 2 -18.37 -3.23 -20.80
CA THR A 2 -18.06 -3.11 -19.36
C THR A 2 -16.93 -4.08 -19.00
N ASN A 3 -15.90 -3.60 -18.30
CA ASN A 3 -14.85 -4.48 -17.79
C ASN A 3 -15.27 -5.08 -16.45
N LEU A 4 -15.31 -6.40 -16.34
CA LEU A 4 -15.76 -7.08 -15.12
C LEU A 4 -14.79 -6.84 -13.94
N THR A 5 -13.52 -6.54 -14.19
CA THR A 5 -12.56 -6.19 -13.12
C THR A 5 -12.81 -4.80 -12.51
N HIS A 6 -13.65 -3.97 -13.15
CA HIS A 6 -14.06 -2.65 -12.64
C HIS A 6 -15.31 -2.71 -11.74
N LEU A 7 -15.87 -3.89 -11.55
CA LEU A 7 -17.06 -4.10 -10.74
C LEU A 7 -16.71 -4.63 -9.36
N THR A 8 -17.45 -4.21 -8.35
CA THR A 8 -17.48 -4.90 -7.06
C THR A 8 -18.18 -6.26 -7.23
N LYS A 9 -18.07 -7.12 -6.24
CA LYS A 9 -18.72 -8.44 -6.28
C LYS A 9 -20.24 -8.29 -6.42
N GLU A 10 -20.84 -7.36 -5.70
CA GLU A 10 -22.24 -7.06 -5.72
C GLU A 10 -22.72 -6.55 -7.10
N GLU A 11 -21.93 -5.65 -7.71
CA GLU A 11 -22.20 -5.15 -9.06
C GLU A 11 -22.08 -6.24 -10.12
N LEU A 12 -21.06 -7.12 -10.02
CA LEU A 12 -20.92 -8.29 -10.90
C LEU A 12 -22.17 -9.20 -10.80
N PHE A 13 -22.64 -9.47 -9.59
CA PHE A 13 -23.86 -10.26 -9.38
C PHE A 13 -25.08 -9.61 -10.06
N SER A 14 -25.20 -8.29 -9.95
CA SER A 14 -26.29 -7.54 -10.59
C SER A 14 -26.22 -7.60 -12.12
N GLU A 15 -25.02 -7.46 -12.70
CA GLU A 15 -24.85 -7.53 -14.16
C GLU A 15 -25.19 -8.92 -14.71
N LEU A 16 -24.76 -9.98 -14.03
CA LEU A 16 -25.05 -11.35 -14.45
C LEU A 16 -26.53 -11.73 -14.25
N ALA A 17 -27.19 -11.19 -13.22
CA ALA A 17 -28.62 -11.35 -13.02
C ALA A 17 -29.45 -10.77 -14.19
N LYS A 18 -29.01 -9.65 -14.79
CA LYS A 18 -29.65 -9.08 -16.00
C LYS A 18 -29.56 -10.01 -17.21
N LEU A 19 -28.56 -10.90 -17.25
CA LEU A 19 -28.43 -11.95 -18.28
C LEU A 19 -29.21 -13.23 -17.91
N GLY A 20 -29.97 -13.23 -16.80
CA GLY A 20 -30.70 -14.41 -16.32
C GLY A 20 -29.81 -15.44 -15.60
N GLU A 21 -28.57 -15.12 -15.31
CA GLU A 21 -27.65 -16.06 -14.67
C GLU A 21 -27.81 -16.09 -13.14
N PRO A 22 -27.81 -17.26 -12.52
CA PRO A 22 -27.96 -17.40 -11.08
C PRO A 22 -26.71 -16.93 -10.32
N SER A 23 -26.87 -16.58 -9.05
CA SER A 23 -25.82 -16.01 -8.20
C SER A 23 -24.56 -16.89 -8.09
N PHE A 24 -24.69 -18.23 -8.09
CA PHE A 24 -23.53 -19.11 -8.04
C PHE A 24 -22.63 -18.97 -9.29
N ARG A 25 -23.20 -18.57 -10.43
CA ARG A 25 -22.47 -18.35 -11.67
C ARG A 25 -21.59 -17.09 -11.54
N ALA A 26 -22.11 -16.04 -10.93
CA ALA A 26 -21.36 -14.84 -10.63
C ALA A 26 -20.16 -15.16 -9.70
N LYS A 27 -20.39 -16.01 -8.69
CA LYS A 27 -19.32 -16.50 -7.81
C LYS A 27 -18.23 -17.26 -8.57
N GLN A 28 -18.60 -18.13 -9.53
CA GLN A 28 -17.66 -18.85 -10.38
C GLN A 28 -16.79 -17.88 -11.22
N ILE A 29 -17.45 -16.90 -11.87
CA ILE A 29 -16.74 -15.91 -12.71
C ILE A 29 -15.80 -15.05 -11.85
N TRP A 30 -16.25 -14.62 -10.66
CA TRP A 30 -15.42 -13.92 -9.69
C TRP A 30 -14.15 -14.70 -9.31
N ASN A 31 -14.32 -15.99 -9.03
CA ASN A 31 -13.21 -16.89 -8.69
C ASN A 31 -12.24 -17.03 -9.87
N TRP A 32 -12.74 -17.18 -11.10
CA TRP A 32 -11.89 -17.22 -12.29
C TRP A 32 -11.04 -15.95 -12.45
N ILE A 33 -11.62 -14.79 -12.21
CA ILE A 33 -10.93 -13.50 -12.34
C ILE A 33 -9.84 -13.35 -11.26
N TYR A 34 -10.19 -13.55 -9.99
CA TYR A 34 -9.33 -13.14 -8.88
C TYR A 34 -8.52 -14.26 -8.25
N ALA A 35 -8.96 -15.51 -8.32
CA ALA A 35 -8.22 -16.66 -7.81
C ALA A 35 -7.37 -17.35 -8.89
N HIS A 36 -7.88 -17.43 -10.13
CA HIS A 36 -7.18 -18.07 -11.24
C HIS A 36 -6.52 -17.08 -12.22
N GLY A 37 -6.91 -15.82 -12.20
CA GLY A 37 -6.27 -14.76 -12.96
C GLY A 37 -6.46 -14.84 -14.47
N VAL A 38 -7.56 -15.41 -14.93
CA VAL A 38 -7.85 -15.56 -16.36
C VAL A 38 -7.89 -14.20 -17.08
N LYS A 39 -7.49 -14.21 -18.34
CA LYS A 39 -7.47 -13.05 -19.23
C LYS A 39 -8.48 -13.17 -20.37
N SER A 40 -9.06 -14.36 -20.53
CA SER A 40 -10.08 -14.65 -21.51
C SER A 40 -11.21 -15.46 -20.87
N PHE A 41 -12.45 -15.23 -21.33
CA PHE A 41 -13.58 -16.04 -20.91
C PHE A 41 -13.45 -17.50 -21.35
N ASP A 42 -12.69 -17.79 -22.40
CA ASP A 42 -12.45 -19.16 -22.88
C ASP A 42 -11.68 -20.04 -21.88
N GLU A 43 -10.90 -19.42 -21.00
CA GLU A 43 -10.19 -20.11 -19.93
C GLU A 43 -11.11 -20.62 -18.82
N MET A 44 -12.36 -20.12 -18.73
CA MET A 44 -13.35 -20.48 -17.69
C MET A 44 -14.01 -21.83 -17.99
N THR A 45 -13.25 -22.93 -17.87
CA THR A 45 -13.64 -24.26 -18.37
C THR A 45 -14.88 -24.86 -17.74
N ASN A 46 -15.26 -24.48 -16.52
CA ASN A 46 -16.49 -24.93 -15.85
C ASN A 46 -17.71 -24.03 -16.16
N ILE A 47 -17.55 -23.04 -17.05
CA ILE A 47 -18.63 -22.20 -17.59
C ILE A 47 -19.02 -22.73 -18.98
N LYS A 48 -20.33 -22.88 -19.26
CA LYS A 48 -20.83 -23.33 -20.56
C LYS A 48 -20.32 -22.43 -21.69
N LYS A 49 -20.02 -23.03 -22.85
CA LYS A 49 -19.47 -22.31 -24.02
C LYS A 49 -20.37 -21.16 -24.47
N GLU A 50 -21.69 -21.38 -24.49
CA GLU A 50 -22.67 -20.37 -24.90
C GLU A 50 -22.58 -19.13 -23.98
N LEU A 51 -22.50 -19.35 -22.68
CA LEU A 51 -22.36 -18.25 -21.72
C LEU A 51 -21.02 -17.55 -21.88
N ARG A 52 -19.90 -18.28 -22.07
CA ARG A 52 -18.60 -17.65 -22.34
C ARG A 52 -18.62 -16.75 -23.57
N THR A 53 -19.30 -17.18 -24.65
CA THR A 53 -19.50 -16.36 -25.84
C THR A 53 -20.34 -15.11 -25.53
N THR A 54 -21.44 -15.25 -24.80
CA THR A 54 -22.26 -14.11 -24.37
C THR A 54 -21.46 -13.12 -23.50
N LEU A 55 -20.65 -13.63 -22.57
CA LEU A 55 -19.79 -12.79 -21.75
C LEU A 55 -18.76 -12.03 -22.59
N ALA A 56 -18.12 -12.69 -23.55
CA ALA A 56 -17.13 -12.05 -24.42
C ALA A 56 -17.75 -10.97 -25.33
N GLN A 57 -19.02 -11.08 -25.69
CA GLN A 57 -19.74 -10.07 -26.47
C GLN A 57 -20.12 -8.82 -25.66
N ASN A 58 -20.34 -8.96 -24.35
CA ASN A 58 -20.87 -7.89 -23.50
C ASN A 58 -19.83 -7.28 -22.57
N PHE A 59 -18.80 -8.05 -22.19
CA PHE A 59 -17.82 -7.69 -21.16
C PHE A 59 -16.38 -7.90 -21.62
N SER A 60 -15.44 -7.26 -20.89
CA SER A 60 -14.00 -7.48 -21.03
C SER A 60 -13.37 -7.88 -19.70
N LEU A 61 -12.14 -8.40 -19.78
CA LEU A 61 -11.26 -8.72 -18.64
C LEU A 61 -9.91 -8.00 -18.75
N GLU A 62 -9.88 -6.90 -19.52
CA GLU A 62 -8.65 -6.17 -19.80
C GLU A 62 -7.99 -5.66 -18.53
N ARG A 63 -6.67 -5.77 -18.50
CA ARG A 63 -5.82 -5.23 -17.44
C ARG A 63 -5.02 -4.04 -17.95
N PRO A 64 -4.68 -3.07 -17.08
CA PRO A 64 -3.74 -2.02 -17.44
C PRO A 64 -2.42 -2.58 -17.95
N GLN A 65 -1.69 -1.78 -18.71
CA GLN A 65 -0.41 -2.17 -19.28
C GLN A 65 0.73 -1.95 -18.28
N ILE A 66 1.75 -2.80 -18.34
CA ILE A 66 3.04 -2.54 -17.70
C ILE A 66 3.87 -1.78 -18.73
N SER A 67 4.17 -0.49 -18.45
CA SER A 67 4.94 0.35 -19.34
C SER A 67 6.45 0.20 -19.15
N LYS A 68 6.89 -0.13 -17.93
CA LYS A 68 8.29 -0.39 -17.58
C LYS A 68 8.37 -1.46 -16.49
N ASP A 69 9.44 -2.25 -16.53
CA ASP A 69 9.70 -3.34 -15.60
C ASP A 69 11.21 -3.41 -15.31
N PHE A 70 11.57 -3.34 -14.03
CA PHE A 70 12.94 -3.30 -13.55
C PHE A 70 13.13 -4.38 -12.50
N ILE A 71 14.20 -5.15 -12.64
CA ILE A 71 14.59 -6.18 -11.67
C ILE A 71 15.93 -5.77 -11.06
N SER A 72 15.92 -5.58 -9.74
CA SER A 72 17.10 -5.28 -8.94
C SER A 72 17.99 -6.52 -8.75
N LEU A 73 19.26 -6.29 -8.45
CA LEU A 73 20.23 -7.35 -8.11
C LEU A 73 19.79 -8.20 -6.90
N ASP A 74 18.99 -7.64 -6.00
CA ASP A 74 18.46 -8.37 -4.83
C ASP A 74 17.12 -9.08 -5.10
N GLY A 75 16.68 -9.13 -6.37
CA GLY A 75 15.45 -9.75 -6.80
C GLY A 75 14.20 -8.87 -6.63
N THR A 76 14.31 -7.69 -6.04
CA THR A 76 13.20 -6.73 -5.98
C THR A 76 12.79 -6.32 -7.39
N ARG A 77 11.49 -6.32 -7.68
CA ARG A 77 10.96 -5.98 -9.00
C ARG A 77 10.08 -4.76 -8.91
N LYS A 78 10.46 -3.67 -9.57
CA LYS A 78 9.68 -2.45 -9.71
C LYS A 78 9.06 -2.38 -11.09
N PHE A 79 7.77 -2.13 -11.17
CA PHE A 79 7.08 -1.98 -12.46
C PHE A 79 6.14 -0.78 -12.44
N LEU A 80 5.97 -0.17 -13.61
CA LEU A 80 5.06 0.95 -13.82
C LEU A 80 3.77 0.43 -14.45
N VAL A 81 2.66 0.72 -13.80
CA VAL A 81 1.31 0.41 -14.30
C VAL A 81 0.76 1.64 -15.00
N LYS A 82 0.49 1.51 -16.30
CA LYS A 82 -0.09 2.54 -17.14
C LYS A 82 -1.57 2.31 -17.33
N PHE A 83 -2.37 3.28 -16.91
CA PHE A 83 -3.82 3.25 -17.04
C PHE A 83 -4.30 3.81 -18.38
N PRO A 84 -5.58 3.56 -18.78
CA PRO A 84 -6.14 4.02 -20.06
C PRO A 84 -6.08 5.54 -20.29
N ASP A 85 -6.09 6.33 -19.20
CA ASP A 85 -5.93 7.79 -19.25
C ASP A 85 -4.48 8.26 -19.47
N GLY A 86 -3.56 7.32 -19.68
CA GLY A 86 -2.13 7.56 -19.88
C GLY A 86 -1.35 7.83 -18.58
N ARG A 87 -2.00 7.82 -17.41
CA ARG A 87 -1.34 8.02 -16.12
C ARG A 87 -0.66 6.74 -15.66
N GLU A 88 0.40 6.90 -14.87
CA GLU A 88 1.20 5.79 -14.39
C GLU A 88 1.44 5.87 -12.89
N VAL A 89 1.52 4.70 -12.26
CA VAL A 89 2.01 4.54 -10.90
C VAL A 89 3.04 3.44 -10.82
N GLU A 90 3.88 3.49 -9.81
CA GLU A 90 4.87 2.45 -9.53
C GLU A 90 4.33 1.46 -8.50
N ALA A 91 4.63 0.19 -8.70
CA ALA A 91 4.45 -0.89 -7.74
C ALA A 91 5.75 -1.68 -7.59
N VAL A 92 5.98 -2.26 -6.40
CA VAL A 92 7.25 -2.94 -6.09
C VAL A 92 6.97 -4.28 -5.43
N PHE A 93 7.41 -5.38 -6.07
CA PHE A 93 7.41 -6.71 -5.47
C PHE A 93 8.77 -6.98 -4.82
N ILE A 94 8.75 -7.34 -3.55
CA ILE A 94 9.94 -7.62 -2.73
C ILE A 94 9.90 -9.09 -2.32
N PRO A 95 10.70 -9.95 -2.96
CA PRO A 95 10.82 -11.36 -2.59
C PRO A 95 11.69 -11.52 -1.35
N GLU A 96 11.28 -12.43 -0.47
CA GLU A 96 12.06 -12.91 0.67
C GLU A 96 11.92 -14.45 0.73
N GLU A 97 12.74 -15.13 1.50
CA GLU A 97 12.77 -16.61 1.56
C GLU A 97 11.40 -17.25 1.88
N THR A 98 10.65 -16.67 2.79
CA THR A 98 9.38 -17.21 3.29
C THR A 98 8.16 -16.37 2.95
N ARG A 99 8.36 -15.20 2.30
CA ARG A 99 7.26 -14.30 1.96
C ARG A 99 7.60 -13.45 0.73
N GLY A 100 6.57 -13.01 0.03
CA GLY A 100 6.67 -11.95 -0.97
C GLY A 100 5.75 -10.81 -0.59
N THR A 101 6.28 -9.59 -0.58
CA THR A 101 5.53 -8.38 -0.25
C THR A 101 5.36 -7.51 -1.48
N LEU A 102 4.13 -7.14 -1.81
CA LEU A 102 3.85 -6.17 -2.86
C LEU A 102 3.53 -4.81 -2.23
N CYS A 103 4.32 -3.82 -2.56
CA CYS A 103 4.07 -2.41 -2.27
C CYS A 103 3.26 -1.80 -3.41
N ILE A 104 2.07 -1.28 -3.10
CA ILE A 104 1.14 -0.73 -4.09
C ILE A 104 0.85 0.73 -3.83
N SER A 105 0.48 1.42 -4.91
CA SER A 105 0.11 2.84 -4.93
C SER A 105 -1.41 3.02 -4.79
N SER A 106 -1.82 4.13 -4.18
CA SER A 106 -3.22 4.52 -3.99
C SER A 106 -3.62 5.79 -4.73
N GLN A 107 -2.65 6.56 -5.21
CA GLN A 107 -2.87 7.82 -5.92
C GLN A 107 -1.82 7.99 -7.04
N VAL A 108 -2.14 8.74 -8.06
CA VAL A 108 -1.17 9.28 -9.02
C VAL A 108 -0.64 10.59 -8.45
N GLY A 109 0.62 10.56 -7.97
CA GLY A 109 1.19 11.65 -7.16
C GLY A 109 0.73 11.59 -5.70
N CYS A 110 0.92 12.67 -4.94
CA CYS A 110 0.53 12.74 -3.53
C CYS A 110 0.09 14.16 -3.15
N THR A 111 -0.90 14.26 -2.26
CA THR A 111 -1.34 15.53 -1.69
C THR A 111 -0.36 16.06 -0.63
N LEU A 112 0.34 15.12 0.04
CA LEU A 112 1.24 15.43 1.14
C LEU A 112 2.63 15.71 0.61
N ALA A 113 3.11 16.92 0.86
CA ALA A 113 4.46 17.33 0.50
C ALA A 113 5.47 16.96 1.61
N CYS A 114 5.57 15.66 1.96
CA CYS A 114 6.56 15.20 2.92
C CYS A 114 7.96 15.43 2.35
N LYS A 115 8.81 16.19 3.05
CA LYS A 115 10.09 16.68 2.52
C LYS A 115 11.10 15.58 2.19
N PHE A 116 11.00 14.41 2.83
CA PHE A 116 11.90 13.26 2.63
C PHE A 116 11.40 12.29 1.54
N CYS A 117 10.20 12.50 0.98
CA CYS A 117 9.58 11.57 0.04
C CYS A 117 9.59 12.10 -1.40
N HIS A 118 10.12 11.32 -2.33
CA HIS A 118 10.17 11.71 -3.75
C HIS A 118 8.78 11.86 -4.35
N THR A 119 7.81 10.99 -4.00
CA THR A 119 6.40 11.15 -4.39
C THR A 119 5.81 12.46 -3.87
N GLY A 120 6.29 12.97 -2.72
CA GLY A 120 5.87 14.26 -2.16
C GLY A 120 6.22 15.46 -3.04
N THR A 121 7.17 15.34 -3.96
CA THR A 121 7.52 16.37 -4.95
C THR A 121 6.58 16.38 -6.16
N GLN A 122 5.79 15.32 -6.33
CA GLN A 122 4.80 15.18 -7.39
C GLN A 122 3.43 15.56 -6.86
N THR A 123 2.86 16.67 -7.38
CA THR A 123 1.50 17.06 -6.99
C THR A 123 0.49 15.96 -7.31
N LEU A 124 -0.55 15.84 -6.49
CA LEU A 124 -1.64 14.92 -6.74
C LEU A 124 -2.28 15.19 -8.11
N VAL A 125 -2.33 14.18 -8.96
CA VAL A 125 -3.05 14.19 -10.23
C VAL A 125 -4.50 13.74 -10.00
N ARG A 126 -4.66 12.52 -9.45
CA ARG A 126 -5.95 11.93 -9.07
C ARG A 126 -5.80 10.77 -8.09
N ASN A 127 -6.88 10.39 -7.47
CA ASN A 127 -7.00 9.12 -6.78
C ASN A 127 -7.03 7.96 -7.79
N LEU A 128 -6.56 6.79 -7.37
CA LEU A 128 -6.81 5.54 -8.09
C LEU A 128 -8.19 5.02 -7.74
N GLU A 129 -8.91 4.51 -8.76
CA GLU A 129 -10.12 3.74 -8.53
C GLU A 129 -9.77 2.37 -7.89
N PHE A 130 -10.72 1.77 -7.19
CA PHE A 130 -10.47 0.50 -6.50
C PHE A 130 -9.97 -0.60 -7.44
N HIS A 131 -10.50 -0.67 -8.65
CA HIS A 131 -10.06 -1.63 -9.66
C HIS A 131 -8.63 -1.38 -10.15
N GLU A 132 -8.18 -0.12 -10.21
CA GLU A 132 -6.80 0.24 -10.54
C GLU A 132 -5.82 -0.15 -9.41
N ILE A 133 -6.27 -0.06 -8.16
CA ILE A 133 -5.52 -0.55 -7.00
C ILE A 133 -5.37 -2.07 -7.08
N VAL A 134 -6.47 -2.80 -7.32
CA VAL A 134 -6.48 -4.27 -7.44
C VAL A 134 -5.69 -4.74 -8.66
N ALA A 135 -5.74 -4.00 -9.77
CA ALA A 135 -5.00 -4.33 -10.99
C ALA A 135 -3.49 -4.43 -10.77
N GLN A 136 -2.90 -3.63 -9.86
CA GLN A 136 -1.48 -3.75 -9.51
C GLN A 136 -1.15 -5.13 -8.95
N ILE A 137 -2.07 -5.72 -8.17
CA ILE A 137 -1.89 -7.05 -7.59
C ILE A 137 -2.03 -8.14 -8.67
N LEU A 138 -3.03 -8.04 -9.53
CA LEU A 138 -3.23 -8.99 -10.63
C LEU A 138 -2.03 -9.00 -11.58
N LEU A 139 -1.51 -7.80 -11.93
CA LEU A 139 -0.32 -7.65 -12.75
C LEU A 139 0.94 -8.20 -12.08
N ALA A 140 1.11 -7.96 -10.78
CA ALA A 140 2.23 -8.54 -10.03
C ALA A 140 2.17 -10.07 -10.05
N LYS A 141 0.99 -10.67 -9.81
CA LYS A 141 0.80 -12.12 -9.87
C LYS A 141 1.11 -12.68 -11.26
N ASP A 142 0.74 -11.97 -12.33
CA ASP A 142 1.11 -12.33 -13.71
C ASP A 142 2.64 -12.32 -13.89
N LEU A 143 3.30 -11.23 -13.47
CA LEU A 143 4.74 -11.04 -13.62
C LEU A 143 5.59 -12.10 -12.92
N ILE A 144 5.12 -12.59 -11.76
CA ILE A 144 5.86 -13.58 -10.97
C ILE A 144 5.28 -15.00 -11.10
N ASN A 145 4.28 -15.17 -11.97
CA ASN A 145 3.54 -16.43 -12.17
C ASN A 145 3.05 -17.01 -10.83
N ASP A 146 2.17 -16.28 -10.14
CA ASP A 146 1.68 -16.59 -8.78
C ASP A 146 0.18 -16.94 -8.76
N TRP A 147 -0.25 -17.82 -9.64
CA TRP A 147 -1.63 -18.27 -9.72
C TRP A 147 -1.88 -19.65 -9.07
N ASP A 148 -0.81 -20.35 -8.67
CA ASP A 148 -0.92 -21.56 -7.86
C ASP A 148 -1.25 -21.22 -6.40
N GLN A 149 -2.49 -21.54 -5.99
CA GLN A 149 -2.97 -21.28 -4.63
C GLN A 149 -2.22 -22.08 -3.56
N GLY A 150 -1.63 -23.24 -3.93
CA GLY A 150 -0.85 -24.10 -3.04
C GLY A 150 0.57 -23.60 -2.77
N ASN A 151 1.11 -22.75 -3.67
CA ASN A 151 2.48 -22.24 -3.59
C ASN A 151 2.55 -20.74 -3.86
N ARG A 152 1.88 -19.96 -3.01
CA ARG A 152 1.80 -18.49 -3.15
C ARG A 152 3.14 -17.81 -2.91
N LYS A 153 3.62 -17.09 -3.90
CA LYS A 153 4.79 -16.21 -3.80
C LYS A 153 4.43 -14.85 -3.21
N LEU A 154 3.28 -14.28 -3.60
CA LEU A 154 2.76 -13.02 -3.07
C LEU A 154 1.93 -13.31 -1.81
N THR A 155 2.47 -13.00 -0.66
CA THR A 155 1.85 -13.30 0.64
C THR A 155 1.40 -12.08 1.42
N ASN A 156 1.93 -10.89 1.11
CA ASN A 156 1.66 -9.66 1.84
C ASN A 156 1.47 -8.47 0.89
N ILE A 157 0.56 -7.59 1.24
CA ILE A 157 0.34 -6.32 0.53
C ILE A 157 0.53 -5.16 1.49
N VAL A 158 1.27 -4.13 1.04
CA VAL A 158 1.47 -2.90 1.79
C VAL A 158 1.09 -1.69 0.92
N PHE A 159 0.23 -0.83 1.43
CA PHE A 159 -0.12 0.45 0.80
C PHE A 159 0.92 1.49 1.20
N MET A 160 2.13 1.34 0.66
CA MET A 160 3.31 2.19 0.95
C MET A 160 3.94 2.74 -0.33
N GLY A 161 3.24 2.64 -1.47
CA GLY A 161 3.65 3.20 -2.75
C GLY A 161 3.32 4.69 -2.85
N MET A 162 2.91 5.11 -4.05
CA MET A 162 2.57 6.51 -4.31
C MET A 162 1.21 6.87 -3.69
N GLY A 163 1.17 8.04 -3.02
CA GLY A 163 -0.06 8.61 -2.46
C GLY A 163 -0.26 8.37 -0.97
N GLU A 164 -1.29 9.01 -0.43
CA GLU A 164 -1.79 8.79 0.93
C GLU A 164 -3.09 7.97 0.85
N PRO A 165 -3.06 6.69 1.29
CA PRO A 165 -4.22 5.81 1.14
C PRO A 165 -5.50 6.34 1.76
N PHE A 166 -5.40 7.03 2.90
CA PHE A 166 -6.57 7.54 3.60
C PHE A 166 -7.19 8.80 2.99
N PHE A 167 -6.50 9.49 2.08
CA PHE A 167 -7.17 10.47 1.21
C PHE A 167 -7.94 9.82 0.05
N ASN A 168 -7.78 8.51 -0.15
CA ASN A 168 -8.53 7.71 -1.11
C ASN A 168 -9.30 6.57 -0.43
N TYR A 169 -9.82 6.81 0.76
CA TYR A 169 -10.36 5.81 1.68
C TYR A 169 -11.37 4.86 1.03
N GLU A 170 -12.37 5.38 0.31
CA GLU A 170 -13.45 4.58 -0.27
C GLU A 170 -12.93 3.54 -1.28
N ASN A 171 -12.03 3.94 -2.16
CA ASN A 171 -11.43 3.03 -3.13
C ASN A 171 -10.47 2.03 -2.46
N VAL A 172 -9.71 2.47 -1.46
CA VAL A 172 -8.84 1.58 -0.66
C VAL A 172 -9.69 0.55 0.08
N ALA A 173 -10.81 0.95 0.70
CA ALA A 173 -11.70 0.04 1.40
C ALA A 173 -12.33 -1.01 0.47
N LYS A 174 -12.80 -0.60 -0.71
CA LYS A 174 -13.30 -1.52 -1.75
C LYS A 174 -12.21 -2.50 -2.21
N ALA A 175 -10.99 -2.00 -2.45
CA ALA A 175 -9.86 -2.85 -2.83
C ALA A 175 -9.53 -3.87 -1.73
N VAL A 176 -9.45 -3.44 -0.46
CA VAL A 176 -9.21 -4.34 0.68
C VAL A 176 -10.31 -5.41 0.79
N LYS A 177 -11.58 -5.06 0.56
CA LYS A 177 -12.69 -6.02 0.55
C LYS A 177 -12.50 -7.10 -0.52
N ILE A 178 -12.08 -6.72 -1.73
CA ILE A 178 -11.78 -7.67 -2.82
C ILE A 178 -10.59 -8.57 -2.48
N LEU A 179 -9.53 -7.99 -1.88
CA LEU A 179 -8.33 -8.73 -1.49
C LEU A 179 -8.61 -9.75 -0.38
N ASN A 180 -9.53 -9.44 0.54
CA ASN A 180 -9.91 -10.32 1.63
C ASN A 180 -10.95 -11.38 1.22
N ASP A 181 -11.60 -11.23 0.07
CA ASP A 181 -12.65 -12.14 -0.38
C ASP A 181 -12.09 -13.55 -0.61
N GLU A 182 -12.61 -14.54 0.13
CA GLU A 182 -12.17 -15.94 0.08
C GLU A 182 -12.44 -16.60 -1.28
N ASP A 183 -13.47 -16.15 -2.01
CA ASP A 183 -13.79 -16.62 -3.37
C ASP A 183 -12.90 -15.96 -4.43
N GLY A 184 -12.09 -14.96 -4.03
CA GLY A 184 -11.22 -14.18 -4.89
C GLY A 184 -9.73 -14.33 -4.56
N VAL A 185 -9.08 -13.21 -4.21
CA VAL A 185 -7.63 -13.22 -3.89
C VAL A 185 -7.34 -13.98 -2.59
N GLY A 186 -8.25 -13.92 -1.61
CA GLY A 186 -8.19 -14.71 -0.38
C GLY A 186 -7.01 -14.38 0.53
N LEU A 187 -6.62 -13.10 0.61
CA LEU A 187 -5.60 -12.65 1.55
C LEU A 187 -6.24 -12.30 2.90
N SER A 188 -5.71 -12.87 3.97
CA SER A 188 -6.12 -12.48 5.33
C SER A 188 -5.81 -11.00 5.58
N ALA A 189 -6.70 -10.29 6.29
CA ALA A 189 -6.51 -8.89 6.69
C ALA A 189 -5.17 -8.65 7.43
N ARG A 190 -4.64 -9.66 8.14
CA ARG A 190 -3.32 -9.62 8.78
C ARG A 190 -2.14 -9.59 7.79
N ARG A 191 -2.38 -9.90 6.52
CA ARG A 191 -1.41 -9.85 5.44
C ARG A 191 -1.44 -8.54 4.68
N ILE A 192 -2.39 -7.66 5.01
CA ILE A 192 -2.55 -6.34 4.42
C ILE A 192 -2.15 -5.29 5.46
N THR A 193 -1.29 -4.35 5.07
CA THR A 193 -0.90 -3.21 5.88
C THR A 193 -1.23 -1.92 5.14
N ILE A 194 -2.01 -1.05 5.79
CA ILE A 194 -2.26 0.30 5.28
C ILE A 194 -1.33 1.26 6.00
N SER A 195 -0.55 2.02 5.23
CA SER A 195 0.30 3.06 5.77
C SER A 195 -0.40 4.42 5.62
N THR A 196 -0.31 5.24 6.66
CA THR A 196 -0.82 6.61 6.63
C THR A 196 0.14 7.57 7.32
N SER A 197 0.13 8.79 6.84
CA SER A 197 0.83 9.91 7.46
C SER A 197 0.12 10.46 8.71
N GLY A 198 -1.07 9.92 9.04
CA GLY A 198 -1.77 10.24 10.28
C GLY A 198 -3.08 11.01 10.10
N LEU A 199 -3.92 10.61 9.14
CA LEU A 199 -5.28 11.12 9.00
C LEU A 199 -6.15 10.53 10.13
N VAL A 200 -6.30 11.28 11.22
CA VAL A 200 -6.95 10.81 12.46
C VAL A 200 -8.38 10.30 12.25
N PRO A 201 -9.28 10.98 11.54
CA PRO A 201 -10.64 10.47 11.32
C PRO A 201 -10.65 9.11 10.60
N GLU A 202 -9.81 8.95 9.58
CA GLU A 202 -9.73 7.73 8.78
C GLU A 202 -9.04 6.59 9.54
N ILE A 203 -8.10 6.88 10.44
CA ILE A 203 -7.53 5.88 11.37
C ILE A 203 -8.63 5.31 12.24
N LEU A 204 -9.47 6.18 12.84
CA LEU A 204 -10.58 5.75 13.70
C LEU A 204 -11.62 4.96 12.91
N ARG A 205 -11.97 5.39 11.71
CA ARG A 205 -12.89 4.69 10.82
C ARG A 205 -12.35 3.31 10.43
N SER A 206 -11.07 3.23 10.05
CA SER A 206 -10.44 1.99 9.61
C SER A 206 -10.35 0.93 10.71
N SER A 207 -10.38 1.33 11.98
CA SER A 207 -10.34 0.40 13.12
C SER A 207 -11.54 -0.55 13.16
N THR A 208 -12.68 -0.11 12.67
CA THR A 208 -13.92 -0.89 12.63
C THR A 208 -14.20 -1.50 11.26
N GLU A 209 -13.88 -0.78 10.17
CA GLU A 209 -14.26 -1.17 8.82
C GLU A 209 -13.24 -2.10 8.15
N LEU A 210 -11.92 -1.86 8.30
CA LEU A 210 -10.91 -2.58 7.52
C LEU A 210 -10.21 -3.68 8.30
N LYS A 211 -9.93 -3.47 9.58
CA LYS A 211 -9.30 -4.45 10.48
C LYS A 211 -7.98 -5.03 9.94
N THR A 212 -7.22 -4.22 9.19
CA THR A 212 -5.91 -4.57 8.64
C THR A 212 -4.79 -4.24 9.62
N ASN A 213 -3.53 -4.53 9.31
CA ASN A 213 -2.43 -3.91 10.03
C ASN A 213 -2.35 -2.41 9.64
N LEU A 214 -1.92 -1.58 10.59
CA LEU A 214 -1.75 -0.15 10.40
C LEU A 214 -0.28 0.24 10.52
N ALA A 215 0.23 1.01 9.57
CA ALA A 215 1.53 1.64 9.66
C ALA A 215 1.35 3.16 9.73
N ILE A 216 2.00 3.79 10.69
CA ILE A 216 1.98 5.24 10.89
C ILE A 216 3.33 5.80 10.51
N SER A 217 3.37 6.66 9.52
CA SER A 217 4.51 7.50 9.21
C SER A 217 4.70 8.53 10.33
N LEU A 218 5.42 8.15 11.38
CA LEU A 218 5.62 8.99 12.56
C LEU A 218 6.75 9.99 12.35
N HIS A 219 7.94 9.49 12.09
CA HIS A 219 9.17 10.16 11.66
C HIS A 219 9.73 11.27 12.57
N ALA A 220 9.00 11.68 13.61
CA ALA A 220 9.44 12.68 14.59
C ALA A 220 8.80 12.41 15.95
N THR A 221 9.38 13.00 17.00
CA THR A 221 9.00 12.79 18.39
C THR A 221 8.35 14.02 19.03
N ASN A 222 8.34 15.16 18.32
CA ASN A 222 7.69 16.38 18.72
C ASN A 222 7.00 17.07 17.54
N ASP A 223 6.03 17.93 17.83
CA ASP A 223 5.19 18.55 16.81
C ASP A 223 5.95 19.57 15.94
N GLU A 224 6.97 20.24 16.46
CA GLU A 224 7.79 21.20 15.71
C GLU A 224 8.52 20.48 14.58
N LEU A 225 9.30 19.47 14.91
CA LEU A 225 10.05 18.68 13.93
C LEU A 225 9.10 17.95 12.96
N ARG A 226 8.01 17.35 13.49
CA ARG A 226 7.06 16.64 12.63
C ARG A 226 6.38 17.59 11.65
N THR A 227 6.03 18.81 12.09
CA THR A 227 5.43 19.83 11.21
C THR A 227 6.39 20.29 10.12
N ASP A 228 7.69 20.37 10.44
CA ASP A 228 8.70 20.73 9.45
C ASP A 228 8.83 19.71 8.34
N ILE A 229 8.92 18.41 8.69
CA ILE A 229 9.14 17.34 7.70
C ILE A 229 7.83 16.79 7.09
N MET A 230 6.70 16.94 7.76
CA MET A 230 5.37 16.44 7.37
C MET A 230 4.27 17.46 7.71
N ALA A 231 3.87 18.26 6.73
CA ALA A 231 2.90 19.35 6.92
C ALA A 231 1.53 18.91 7.48
N ILE A 232 1.16 17.62 7.32
CA ILE A 232 -0.09 17.05 7.86
C ILE A 232 -0.19 17.20 9.39
N ASN A 233 0.94 17.28 10.09
CA ASN A 233 0.99 17.46 11.53
C ASN A 233 0.31 18.76 12.01
N LYS A 234 0.26 19.79 11.17
CA LYS A 234 -0.49 21.04 11.46
C LYS A 234 -1.97 20.76 11.68
N LYS A 235 -2.53 19.78 10.96
CA LYS A 235 -3.94 19.42 11.05
C LYS A 235 -4.18 18.35 12.13
N TYR A 236 -3.26 17.41 12.26
CA TYR A 236 -3.34 16.30 13.20
C TYR A 236 -2.03 16.19 14.00
N PRO A 237 -1.90 16.95 15.11
CA PRO A 237 -0.71 16.91 15.95
C PRO A 237 -0.51 15.55 16.61
N LEU A 238 0.69 15.29 17.09
CA LEU A 238 1.08 14.00 17.69
C LEU A 238 0.12 13.53 18.79
N LYS A 239 -0.39 14.45 19.62
CA LYS A 239 -1.35 14.11 20.67
C LYS A 239 -2.58 13.41 20.10
N ASP A 240 -3.18 13.97 19.06
CA ASP A 240 -4.41 13.44 18.45
C ASP A 240 -4.13 12.14 17.67
N LEU A 241 -3.01 12.10 16.97
CA LEU A 241 -2.56 10.91 16.24
C LEU A 241 -2.33 9.73 17.19
N LEU A 242 -1.61 9.92 18.30
CA LEU A 242 -1.31 8.85 19.25
C LEU A 242 -2.56 8.42 20.02
N ALA A 243 -3.51 9.33 20.29
CA ALA A 243 -4.81 8.98 20.83
C ALA A 243 -5.63 8.10 19.88
N ALA A 244 -5.61 8.40 18.58
CA ALA A 244 -6.24 7.55 17.57
C ALA A 244 -5.56 6.17 17.48
N CYS A 245 -4.24 6.10 17.55
CA CYS A 245 -3.50 4.84 17.61
C CYS A 245 -3.89 4.00 18.84
N LYS A 246 -4.08 4.63 20.00
CA LYS A 246 -4.56 3.95 21.21
C LYS A 246 -5.95 3.35 21.02
N THR A 247 -6.86 4.08 20.39
CA THR A 247 -8.20 3.59 20.03
C THR A 247 -8.09 2.41 19.07
N TYR A 248 -7.25 2.53 18.03
CA TYR A 248 -7.02 1.45 17.05
C TYR A 248 -6.49 0.17 17.73
N ASN A 249 -5.52 0.28 18.63
CA ASN A 249 -4.99 -0.88 19.39
C ASN A 249 -6.09 -1.57 20.20
N ARG A 250 -6.96 -0.78 20.86
CA ARG A 250 -8.07 -1.31 21.66
C ARG A 250 -9.09 -2.07 20.82
N GLU A 251 -9.50 -1.50 19.71
CA GLU A 251 -10.49 -2.10 18.79
C GLU A 251 -9.92 -3.31 18.01
N ASN A 252 -8.60 -3.36 17.81
CA ASN A 252 -7.93 -4.37 17.00
C ASN A 252 -6.76 -5.03 17.73
N PRO A 253 -6.99 -5.77 18.82
CA PRO A 253 -5.90 -6.35 19.64
C PRO A 253 -5.04 -7.38 18.90
N ASN A 254 -5.57 -7.97 17.83
CA ASN A 254 -4.89 -8.96 16.99
C ASN A 254 -4.13 -8.34 15.80
N GLN A 255 -4.32 -7.04 15.52
CA GLN A 255 -3.62 -6.31 14.48
C GLN A 255 -2.43 -5.56 15.07
N LYS A 256 -1.45 -5.28 14.22
CA LYS A 256 -0.24 -4.58 14.66
C LYS A 256 -0.27 -3.14 14.18
N ILE A 257 0.07 -2.22 15.07
CA ILE A 257 0.49 -0.88 14.67
C ILE A 257 2.01 -0.89 14.55
N THR A 258 2.49 -0.37 13.42
CA THR A 258 3.91 -0.14 13.19
C THR A 258 4.17 1.35 13.05
N PHE A 259 5.06 1.92 13.85
CA PHE A 259 5.59 3.26 13.62
C PHE A 259 6.74 3.18 12.63
N GLU A 260 6.58 3.78 11.48
CA GLU A 260 7.64 3.96 10.50
C GLU A 260 8.44 5.19 10.88
N TYR A 261 9.74 5.05 11.06
CA TYR A 261 10.65 6.11 11.50
C TYR A 261 11.84 6.20 10.53
N VAL A 262 11.78 7.13 9.58
CA VAL A 262 12.89 7.40 8.67
C VAL A 262 14.02 8.09 9.42
N MET A 263 15.24 7.57 9.29
CA MET A 263 16.41 8.08 9.99
C MET A 263 17.13 9.14 9.11
N LEU A 264 16.86 10.40 9.38
CA LEU A 264 17.43 11.57 8.69
C LEU A 264 18.63 12.09 9.47
N ASN A 265 19.80 12.12 8.83
CA ASN A 265 21.05 12.50 9.48
C ASN A 265 20.99 13.91 10.08
N GLU A 266 21.38 14.05 11.36
CA GLU A 266 21.39 15.28 12.15
C GLU A 266 20.00 15.97 12.30
N VAL A 267 18.91 15.29 11.96
CA VAL A 267 17.55 15.85 12.03
C VAL A 267 16.73 15.19 13.12
N ASN A 268 16.55 13.86 13.02
CA ASN A 268 15.69 13.09 13.94
C ASN A 268 16.37 11.83 14.52
N ASP A 269 17.66 11.68 14.34
CA ASP A 269 18.45 10.48 14.62
C ASP A 269 19.33 10.55 15.89
N HIS A 270 19.19 11.61 16.69
CA HIS A 270 19.90 11.75 17.96
C HIS A 270 19.30 10.87 19.05
N GLU A 271 20.11 10.52 20.07
CA GLU A 271 19.68 9.73 21.24
C GLU A 271 18.49 10.34 21.99
N LYS A 272 18.41 11.69 22.05
CA LYS A 272 17.28 12.38 22.64
C LYS A 272 15.97 11.98 22.00
N HIS A 273 15.93 11.82 20.65
CA HIS A 273 14.71 11.43 19.95
C HIS A 273 14.33 9.97 20.25
N ALA A 274 15.30 9.07 20.47
CA ALA A 274 14.97 7.71 20.91
C ALA A 274 14.31 7.70 22.31
N LYS A 275 14.79 8.52 23.22
CA LYS A 275 14.23 8.66 24.58
C LYS A 275 12.83 9.31 24.51
N GLU A 276 12.68 10.42 23.78
CA GLU A 276 11.38 11.06 23.54
C GLU A 276 10.35 10.08 22.93
N LEU A 277 10.77 9.21 22.01
CA LEU A 277 9.90 8.19 21.41
C LEU A 277 9.41 7.17 22.43
N ILE A 278 10.30 6.73 23.34
CA ILE A 278 9.95 5.85 24.44
C ILE A 278 8.91 6.53 25.35
N ASP A 279 9.16 7.80 25.71
CA ASP A 279 8.25 8.56 26.59
C ASP A 279 6.86 8.72 25.96
N LEU A 280 6.79 9.02 24.65
CA LEU A 280 5.52 9.09 23.91
C LEU A 280 4.76 7.76 23.94
N ILE A 281 5.44 6.64 23.64
CA ILE A 281 4.82 5.32 23.63
C ILE A 281 4.28 4.96 25.02
N ASN A 282 5.07 5.20 26.05
CA ASN A 282 4.67 4.93 27.45
C ASN A 282 3.51 5.82 27.88
N LYS A 283 3.57 7.14 27.61
CA LYS A 283 2.53 8.11 27.95
C LYS A 283 1.16 7.74 27.40
N PHE A 284 1.10 7.23 26.17
CA PHE A 284 -0.15 6.81 25.54
C PHE A 284 -0.47 5.32 25.75
N ASN A 285 0.42 4.57 26.41
CA ASN A 285 0.31 3.12 26.62
C ASN A 285 0.02 2.36 25.32
N LEU A 286 0.91 2.52 24.32
CA LEU A 286 0.76 1.98 22.98
C LEU A 286 1.46 0.64 22.82
N ASN A 287 0.77 -0.32 22.22
CA ASN A 287 1.38 -1.57 21.75
C ASN A 287 1.77 -1.44 20.29
N VAL A 288 3.03 -1.09 20.04
CA VAL A 288 3.54 -0.79 18.70
C VAL A 288 4.89 -1.45 18.45
N LYS A 289 5.18 -1.66 17.18
CA LYS A 289 6.51 -1.97 16.66
C LYS A 289 7.06 -0.72 15.99
N ILE A 290 8.36 -0.50 16.06
CA ILE A 290 9.03 0.64 15.40
C ILE A 290 9.90 0.11 14.26
N ASN A 291 9.65 0.49 13.04
CA ASN A 291 10.55 0.22 11.93
C ASN A 291 11.50 1.41 11.75
N LEU A 292 12.77 1.21 12.03
CA LEU A 292 13.81 2.18 11.72
C LEU A 292 14.18 2.05 10.25
N ILE A 293 13.97 3.10 9.47
CA ILE A 293 14.20 3.11 8.03
C ILE A 293 15.43 3.98 7.76
N PRO A 294 16.59 3.38 7.42
CA PRO A 294 17.70 4.17 6.89
C PRO A 294 17.19 4.97 5.69
N PHE A 295 17.42 6.28 5.70
CA PHE A 295 16.92 7.13 4.62
C PHE A 295 17.51 6.71 3.27
N ASN A 296 16.67 6.67 2.25
CA ASN A 296 17.07 6.36 0.88
C ASN A 296 17.07 7.66 0.07
N PRO A 297 18.26 8.24 -0.23
CA PRO A 297 18.36 9.50 -0.95
C PRO A 297 17.77 9.42 -2.36
N TRP A 298 17.36 10.56 -2.87
CA TRP A 298 16.96 10.77 -4.25
C TRP A 298 17.43 12.15 -4.73
N ASP A 299 17.57 12.34 -6.05
CA ASP A 299 18.15 13.54 -6.62
C ASP A 299 17.36 14.80 -6.28
N GLY A 300 18.04 15.80 -5.70
CA GLY A 300 17.42 17.04 -5.24
C GLY A 300 16.85 16.99 -3.82
N CYS A 301 17.03 15.88 -3.08
CA CYS A 301 16.65 15.77 -1.68
C CYS A 301 17.63 16.54 -0.78
N GLY A 302 17.11 17.35 0.14
CA GLY A 302 17.93 18.11 1.10
C GLY A 302 18.38 17.32 2.33
N TYR A 303 18.10 16.00 2.43
CA TYR A 303 18.42 15.16 3.59
C TYR A 303 19.49 14.12 3.28
N GLY A 304 20.28 13.79 4.31
CA GLY A 304 21.26 12.71 4.28
C GLY A 304 20.78 11.48 5.03
N ARG A 305 21.37 10.33 4.70
CA ARG A 305 21.18 9.07 5.43
C ARG A 305 22.02 9.10 6.71
N SER A 306 21.42 8.72 7.83
CA SER A 306 22.13 8.53 9.10
C SER A 306 23.20 7.44 9.01
N GLY A 307 24.33 7.64 9.69
CA GLY A 307 25.38 6.62 9.78
C GLY A 307 24.91 5.36 10.52
N ASN A 308 25.41 4.20 10.12
CA ASN A 308 24.98 2.91 10.69
C ASN A 308 25.14 2.86 12.21
N ASN A 309 26.26 3.32 12.76
CA ASN A 309 26.50 3.35 14.21
C ASN A 309 25.42 4.16 14.96
N ARG A 310 24.97 5.27 14.38
CA ARG A 310 23.91 6.10 14.96
C ARG A 310 22.56 5.38 14.94
N ILE A 311 22.21 4.72 13.82
CA ILE A 311 20.99 3.92 13.71
C ILE A 311 21.00 2.76 14.70
N GLU A 312 22.13 2.06 14.84
CA GLU A 312 22.30 0.95 15.76
C GLU A 312 22.19 1.40 17.23
N ASN A 313 22.80 2.55 17.56
CA ASN A 313 22.70 3.12 18.91
C ASN A 313 21.24 3.53 19.22
N PHE A 314 20.56 4.19 18.30
CA PHE A 314 19.13 4.51 18.41
C PHE A 314 18.30 3.24 18.65
N GLN A 315 18.53 2.19 17.85
CA GLN A 315 17.89 0.89 18.03
C GLN A 315 18.17 0.28 19.41
N LYS A 316 19.42 0.34 19.87
CA LYS A 316 19.84 -0.19 21.18
C LYS A 316 19.07 0.48 22.33
N ILE A 317 18.91 1.81 22.28
CA ILE A 317 18.13 2.57 23.27
C ILE A 317 16.68 2.07 23.29
N LEU A 318 16.03 1.91 22.13
CA LEU A 318 14.67 1.41 22.03
C LEU A 318 14.54 -0.03 22.54
N LYS A 319 15.46 -0.92 22.19
CA LYS A 319 15.49 -2.31 22.63
C LYS A 319 15.67 -2.43 24.14
N ASN A 320 16.53 -1.61 24.75
CA ASN A 320 16.73 -1.57 26.19
C ASN A 320 15.47 -1.15 26.96
N ALA A 321 14.58 -0.40 26.31
CA ALA A 321 13.25 -0.06 26.83
C ALA A 321 12.17 -1.12 26.48
N GLY A 322 12.55 -2.29 25.96
CA GLY A 322 11.62 -3.38 25.63
C GLY A 322 10.86 -3.22 24.32
N LEU A 323 11.21 -2.23 23.48
CA LEU A 323 10.50 -1.97 22.24
C LEU A 323 11.07 -2.79 21.05
N ILE A 324 10.18 -3.40 20.28
CA ILE A 324 10.54 -4.11 19.04
C ILE A 324 10.88 -3.07 17.98
N SER A 325 12.16 -2.97 17.62
CA SER A 325 12.66 -1.91 16.73
C SER A 325 13.65 -2.44 15.68
N PRO A 326 13.19 -3.22 14.67
CA PRO A 326 14.07 -3.66 13.59
C PRO A 326 14.53 -2.48 12.73
N ILE A 327 15.78 -2.57 12.24
CA ILE A 327 16.29 -1.72 11.16
C ILE A 327 15.87 -2.37 9.85
N ARG A 328 15.18 -1.61 8.99
CA ARG A 328 14.78 -2.11 7.66
C ARG A 328 15.98 -2.22 6.74
N LYS A 329 16.12 -3.38 6.11
CA LYS A 329 17.08 -3.54 5.03
C LYS A 329 16.55 -2.81 3.79
N THR A 330 17.36 -1.93 3.21
CA THR A 330 17.04 -1.31 1.91
C THR A 330 16.94 -2.39 0.85
N ARG A 331 15.93 -2.30 0.00
CA ARG A 331 15.67 -3.22 -1.11
C ARG A 331 15.45 -2.42 -2.39
N GLY A 332 15.96 -2.93 -3.53
CA GLY A 332 15.77 -2.34 -4.83
C GLY A 332 16.39 -0.93 -4.98
N ASP A 333 17.48 -0.64 -4.29
CA ASP A 333 18.12 0.69 -4.30
C ASP A 333 18.66 1.04 -5.70
N ASP A 334 19.23 0.08 -6.38
CA ASP A 334 19.78 0.19 -7.74
C ASP A 334 18.73 0.52 -8.82
N VAL A 335 17.46 0.27 -8.54
CA VAL A 335 16.32 0.57 -9.43
C VAL A 335 15.38 1.64 -8.85
N MET A 336 15.81 2.37 -7.84
CA MET A 336 15.01 3.40 -7.16
C MET A 336 13.64 2.85 -6.69
N ALA A 337 13.64 1.66 -6.08
CA ALA A 337 12.44 0.98 -5.60
C ALA A 337 12.29 1.04 -4.07
N ALA A 338 13.22 1.65 -3.36
CA ALA A 338 13.16 1.75 -1.90
C ALA A 338 12.07 2.72 -1.43
N CYS A 339 11.67 2.59 -0.16
CA CYS A 339 10.66 3.47 0.44
C CYS A 339 11.05 4.94 0.31
N GLY A 340 10.10 5.76 -0.15
CA GLY A 340 10.28 7.20 -0.36
C GLY A 340 10.88 7.58 -1.72
N GLN A 341 11.32 6.62 -2.56
CA GLN A 341 11.94 6.89 -3.87
C GLN A 341 10.97 6.87 -5.06
N LEU A 342 9.75 6.34 -4.90
CA LEU A 342 8.80 6.17 -5.99
C LEU A 342 8.31 7.51 -6.56
N LYS A 343 8.28 7.63 -7.89
CA LYS A 343 7.78 8.80 -8.60
C LYS A 343 7.48 8.46 -10.06
N SER A 344 6.29 8.82 -10.54
CA SER A 344 5.95 8.72 -11.96
C SER A 344 6.15 10.07 -12.68
N LEU A 345 6.19 10.02 -14.02
CA LEU A 345 6.24 11.23 -14.84
C LEU A 345 4.86 11.86 -15.08
N SER A 346 3.80 11.29 -14.52
CA SER A 346 2.44 11.78 -14.69
C SER A 346 2.26 13.19 -14.12
N GLN A 347 1.64 14.08 -14.91
CA GLN A 347 1.38 15.48 -14.55
C GLN A 347 -0.11 15.77 -14.62
N ARG A 348 -0.57 16.76 -13.87
CA ARG A 348 -1.92 17.31 -14.05
C ARG A 348 -2.06 17.89 -15.47
N PRO A 349 -3.22 17.71 -16.14
CA PRO A 349 -3.52 18.46 -17.35
C PRO A 349 -3.35 19.94 -17.05
N LYS A 350 -2.69 20.69 -17.95
CA LYS A 350 -2.72 22.15 -17.87
C LYS A 350 -4.19 22.57 -17.97
N ARG A 351 -4.67 23.40 -17.06
CA ARG A 351 -5.97 24.06 -17.23
C ARG A 351 -5.86 24.87 -18.51
N THR A 352 -6.57 24.46 -19.56
CA THR A 352 -6.88 25.35 -20.69
C THR A 352 -7.85 26.40 -20.13
N ASN A 353 -7.38 27.64 -20.04
CA ASN A 353 -8.23 28.81 -19.72
C ASN A 353 -9.24 28.98 -20.84
#